data_006a8c097dd9d3e038bfd6f101a5307a
#
_entry.id   006a8c097dd9d3e038bfd6f101a5307a
#
_cell.length_a   1.000
_cell.length_b   1.000
_cell.length_c   1.000
_cell.angle_alpha   90.00
_cell.angle_beta   90.00
_cell.angle_gamma   90.00
#
_symmetry.space_group_name_H-M   'P 1'
#
loop_
_entity.id
_entity.type
_entity.pdbx_description
1 polymer ?
#
loop_
_entity_poly.entity_id
_entity_poly.type
_entity_poly.pdbx_seq_one_letter_code
_entity_poly.pdbx_strand_id
1 'polypeptide(L)'
;MMPSWPARFRSSARRPARSRPLPALLCLLVASGACRHPSPPTTAQPQPITAQPSDASSRRVTLLIATRVQNTTEPCGCTSDPLGDVARVGALLHDTQGRGLLLDAGGLRYKPTPLPREKQPQARLKADFLEQTWRGLSALTMLQPADLLGTQGAQELSPRVVSNLDGLPADRIQREALREIHGVRIGVLGLASPSVAWPAGIHVADPLEAGARALASLRSQGAALTVALTGLPRDEARRLARKLPDLDILVAGGDDALPDGVSKPEQIGKTLLVVPATEAQRLVRVDVYADHNGALAFNLRPTEPQRHEALTQLREQIAQTEQRLVALRADPQSEPAFVQVTESELVRLRQEHAQLEQPRAQRGAYVTAELIALGRALRRDDTIAQAMRALDRQIGEANLKAAAPPVPAIAGQPSFVGAKACQGACHFHDDAVDFWQKTLHAQAFTTLVNGGKELSYDCISCHAVAFDEPGGSSLRSLIAWQRLTPNQTPPGQPDLRHVQCETCHGPGSAHVAAPSKNPIPVRQPDRDRCLVCHTKDHSDTFDWLPYLRDILGPGHGAERRASLPPGPTGHELRSAALKKRAASGH
;
A
#
# COMPACT_ATOMS: atom_id res chain seq x y z
N MET A 1 -3.54 54.29 -12.90
CA MET A 1 -2.89 54.92 -14.06
C MET A 1 -2.10 53.89 -14.80
N MET A 2 -2.64 53.38 -15.85
CA MET A 2 -1.92 52.71 -16.94
C MET A 2 -1.39 53.78 -17.88
N PRO A 3 -0.35 53.53 -18.69
CA PRO A 3 -0.54 53.14 -20.08
C PRO A 3 0.46 52.06 -20.55
N SER A 4 0.07 51.14 -21.33
CA SER A 4 -0.24 51.05 -22.79
C SER A 4 0.91 50.57 -23.66
N TRP A 5 0.67 49.52 -24.36
CA TRP A 5 1.34 48.85 -25.49
C TRP A 5 1.58 49.75 -26.71
N PRO A 6 2.47 49.36 -27.66
CA PRO A 6 2.04 48.63 -28.88
C PRO A 6 3.06 47.60 -29.40
N ALA A 7 2.69 46.49 -29.96
CA ALA A 7 2.13 46.08 -31.27
C ALA A 7 3.14 45.94 -32.43
N ARG A 8 3.18 44.68 -32.92
CA ARG A 8 3.35 44.21 -34.32
C ARG A 8 4.68 44.40 -35.06
N PHE A 9 5.22 43.27 -35.59
CA PHE A 9 5.43 43.15 -37.03
C PHE A 9 5.35 41.68 -37.51
N ARG A 10 4.83 41.55 -38.71
CA ARG A 10 4.40 40.35 -39.46
C ARG A 10 5.52 39.81 -40.37
N SER A 11 5.40 38.50 -40.63
CA SER A 11 5.44 37.75 -41.90
C SER A 11 6.74 37.65 -42.73
N SER A 12 7.07 36.42 -43.06
CA SER A 12 6.92 35.98 -44.47
C SER A 12 7.28 34.48 -44.63
N ALA A 13 6.42 33.84 -45.38
CA ALA A 13 6.53 32.46 -45.83
C ALA A 13 7.53 32.32 -47.00
N ARG A 14 8.10 31.12 -47.18
CA ARG A 14 8.34 30.48 -48.50
C ARG A 14 8.63 28.97 -48.34
N ARG A 15 7.81 28.17 -48.99
CA ARG A 15 8.04 26.83 -49.56
C ARG A 15 8.30 27.05 -51.08
N PRO A 16 8.61 26.05 -51.94
CA PRO A 16 9.09 24.66 -51.82
C PRO A 16 10.15 24.26 -52.88
N ALA A 17 10.62 22.98 -52.93
CA ALA A 17 10.93 22.17 -54.15
C ALA A 17 11.48 20.79 -53.71
N ARG A 18 10.87 19.74 -54.01
CA ARG A 18 10.78 18.66 -55.03
C ARG A 18 12.15 18.22 -55.59
N SER A 19 12.55 16.90 -55.45
CA SER A 19 12.44 15.85 -56.50
C SER A 19 13.48 14.72 -56.30
N ARG A 20 13.02 13.55 -56.38
CA ARG A 20 13.42 12.18 -56.78
C ARG A 20 14.68 12.04 -57.66
N PRO A 21 15.20 10.79 -58.03
CA PRO A 21 14.91 9.41 -57.61
C PRO A 21 16.17 8.49 -57.44
N LEU A 22 15.90 7.22 -57.14
CA LEU A 22 16.75 6.01 -57.10
C LEU A 22 17.69 5.79 -58.31
N PRO A 23 18.73 4.89 -58.15
CA PRO A 23 18.53 3.57 -58.70
C PRO A 23 19.05 2.39 -57.83
N ALA A 24 18.45 1.24 -58.06
CA ALA A 24 18.80 -0.07 -57.61
C ALA A 24 20.14 -0.58 -58.21
N LEU A 25 20.88 -1.37 -57.42
CA LEU A 25 21.80 -2.38 -57.99
C LEU A 25 21.83 -3.66 -57.16
N LEU A 26 21.93 -4.71 -57.88
CA LEU A 26 21.65 -6.12 -57.64
C LEU A 26 22.89 -6.89 -57.09
N CYS A 27 22.62 -7.92 -56.28
CA CYS A 27 23.36 -9.16 -56.06
C CYS A 27 24.84 -9.18 -55.64
N LEU A 28 25.08 -9.89 -54.51
CA LEU A 28 25.91 -11.12 -54.55
C LEU A 28 25.74 -11.92 -53.25
N LEU A 29 25.34 -13.18 -53.44
CA LEU A 29 25.30 -14.22 -52.41
C LEU A 29 26.73 -14.60 -52.00
N VAL A 30 27.05 -14.54 -50.68
CA VAL A 30 28.13 -15.31 -50.09
C VAL A 30 27.59 -16.00 -48.85
N ALA A 31 27.50 -17.30 -48.90
CA ALA A 31 27.20 -18.16 -47.77
C ALA A 31 28.40 -18.21 -46.84
N SER A 32 28.25 -17.80 -45.60
CA SER A 32 29.19 -18.11 -44.52
C SER A 32 28.41 -18.48 -43.27
N GLY A 33 28.73 -19.66 -42.72
CA GLY A 33 28.07 -20.29 -41.59
C GLY A 33 28.06 -19.40 -40.35
N ALA A 34 26.87 -19.12 -39.84
CA ALA A 34 26.67 -18.38 -38.60
C ALA A 34 26.43 -19.35 -37.46
N CYS A 35 27.32 -19.33 -36.49
CA CYS A 35 27.11 -19.88 -35.16
C CYS A 35 25.81 -19.35 -34.58
N ARG A 36 24.87 -20.23 -34.29
CA ARG A 36 23.63 -19.90 -33.60
C ARG A 36 23.96 -19.60 -32.14
N HIS A 37 23.91 -18.31 -31.76
CA HIS A 37 23.74 -17.93 -30.38
C HIS A 37 22.31 -18.27 -29.95
N PRO A 38 22.07 -18.85 -28.77
CA PRO A 38 20.72 -19.03 -28.26
C PRO A 38 20.13 -17.66 -27.94
N SER A 39 18.97 -17.38 -28.50
CA SER A 39 18.16 -16.19 -28.15
C SER A 39 17.84 -16.21 -26.66
N PRO A 40 17.85 -15.05 -25.98
CA PRO A 40 17.39 -14.99 -24.60
C PRO A 40 15.90 -15.40 -24.51
N PRO A 41 15.49 -16.05 -23.42
CA PRO A 41 14.11 -16.48 -23.26
C PRO A 41 13.19 -15.27 -23.36
N THR A 42 12.24 -15.34 -24.25
CA THR A 42 11.13 -14.40 -24.37
C THR A 42 10.46 -14.32 -23.01
N THR A 43 10.52 -13.16 -22.37
CA THR A 43 9.72 -12.86 -21.17
C THR A 43 8.26 -13.09 -21.52
N ALA A 44 7.66 -14.12 -20.91
CA ALA A 44 6.25 -14.37 -21.01
C ALA A 44 5.52 -13.09 -20.56
N GLN A 45 4.78 -12.47 -21.45
CA GLN A 45 3.83 -11.43 -21.07
C GLN A 45 2.86 -12.02 -20.05
N PRO A 46 2.52 -11.30 -18.97
CA PRO A 46 1.48 -11.74 -18.06
C PRO A 46 0.21 -11.95 -18.89
N GLN A 47 -0.29 -13.16 -18.86
CA GLN A 47 -1.58 -13.44 -19.48
C GLN A 47 -2.63 -12.60 -18.78
N PRO A 48 -3.52 -11.92 -19.51
CA PRO A 48 -4.65 -11.26 -18.90
C PRO A 48 -5.43 -12.31 -18.11
N ILE A 49 -5.80 -11.98 -16.88
CA ILE A 49 -6.71 -12.79 -16.05
C ILE A 49 -7.88 -13.14 -16.95
N THR A 50 -7.96 -14.39 -17.38
CA THR A 50 -9.00 -14.86 -18.27
C THR A 50 -10.33 -14.50 -17.67
N ALA A 51 -11.09 -13.65 -18.36
CA ALA A 51 -12.45 -13.33 -18.01
C ALA A 51 -13.21 -14.65 -17.82
N GLN A 52 -13.83 -14.83 -16.64
CA GLN A 52 -14.71 -15.96 -16.40
C GLN A 52 -15.74 -16.05 -17.53
N PRO A 53 -16.15 -17.26 -17.96
CA PRO A 53 -17.12 -17.40 -19.03
C PRO A 53 -18.34 -16.53 -18.73
N SER A 54 -18.70 -15.73 -19.72
CA SER A 54 -19.82 -14.80 -19.66
C SER A 54 -21.14 -15.59 -19.54
N ASP A 55 -21.57 -15.83 -18.31
CA ASP A 55 -22.96 -16.19 -18.08
C ASP A 55 -23.78 -14.88 -18.17
N ALA A 56 -24.24 -14.58 -19.39
CA ALA A 56 -24.97 -13.36 -19.73
C ALA A 56 -26.37 -13.29 -19.06
N SER A 57 -26.73 -14.25 -18.20
CA SER A 57 -28.06 -14.40 -17.63
C SER A 57 -28.18 -13.99 -16.15
N SER A 58 -27.07 -13.77 -15.42
CA SER A 58 -27.13 -13.36 -14.01
C SER A 58 -26.85 -11.87 -13.81
N ARG A 59 -27.80 -11.14 -13.23
CA ARG A 59 -27.54 -9.76 -12.77
C ARG A 59 -26.50 -9.81 -11.66
N ARG A 60 -25.31 -9.28 -11.94
CA ARG A 60 -24.21 -9.19 -10.98
C ARG A 60 -23.94 -7.75 -10.60
N VAL A 61 -23.81 -7.48 -9.31
CA VAL A 61 -23.32 -6.22 -8.76
C VAL A 61 -22.02 -6.49 -8.02
N THR A 62 -21.02 -5.65 -8.25
CA THR A 62 -19.71 -5.70 -7.58
C THR A 62 -19.60 -4.54 -6.61
N LEU A 63 -19.33 -4.82 -5.34
CA LEU A 63 -18.97 -3.81 -4.35
C LEU A 63 -17.47 -3.89 -4.11
N LEU A 64 -16.78 -2.76 -4.27
CA LEU A 64 -15.38 -2.58 -3.86
C LEU A 64 -15.40 -1.79 -2.55
N ILE A 65 -14.86 -2.36 -1.49
CA ILE A 65 -15.02 -1.82 -0.14
C ILE A 65 -13.65 -1.50 0.44
N ALA A 66 -13.46 -0.23 0.79
CA ALA A 66 -12.28 0.32 1.46
C ALA A 66 -12.59 0.76 2.89
N THR A 67 -11.56 0.97 3.68
CA THR A 67 -11.60 1.70 4.95
C THR A 67 -10.22 2.24 5.28
N ARG A 68 -10.18 3.32 6.07
CA ARG A 68 -8.94 3.86 6.65
C ARG A 68 -7.79 3.94 5.63
N VAL A 69 -8.04 4.61 4.51
CA VAL A 69 -7.01 4.92 3.50
C VAL A 69 -5.90 5.80 4.08
N GLN A 70 -6.25 6.63 5.09
CA GLN A 70 -5.31 7.28 5.99
C GLN A 70 -4.24 8.12 5.29
N ASN A 71 -4.66 8.97 4.33
CA ASN A 71 -3.76 9.85 3.59
C ASN A 71 -2.77 9.11 2.65
N THR A 72 -2.98 7.80 2.42
CA THR A 72 -2.12 6.99 1.55
C THR A 72 -2.61 7.10 0.11
N THR A 73 -1.80 7.65 -0.78
CA THR A 73 -2.10 7.76 -2.21
C THR A 73 -1.46 6.64 -3.00
N GLU A 74 -0.23 6.27 -2.61
CA GLU A 74 0.51 5.14 -3.20
C GLU A 74 1.38 4.49 -2.13
N PRO A 75 1.82 3.23 -2.34
CA PRO A 75 2.65 2.54 -1.39
C PRO A 75 4.07 3.12 -1.36
N CYS A 76 4.73 3.00 -0.20
CA CYS A 76 6.18 3.14 -0.17
C CYS A 76 6.81 2.03 -1.03
N GLY A 77 7.69 2.42 -1.99
CA GLY A 77 8.40 1.46 -2.85
C GLY A 77 9.47 0.62 -2.13
N CYS A 78 9.57 0.74 -0.80
CA CYS A 78 10.64 0.15 0.00
C CYS A 78 10.45 -1.35 0.27
N THR A 79 9.21 -1.85 0.24
CA THR A 79 8.90 -3.28 0.47
C THR A 79 9.08 -4.13 -0.80
N SER A 80 9.17 -5.44 -0.62
CA SER A 80 9.21 -6.40 -1.73
C SER A 80 7.88 -6.46 -2.49
N ASP A 81 6.77 -6.16 -1.80
CA ASP A 81 5.42 -6.06 -2.35
C ASP A 81 4.74 -4.80 -1.84
N PRO A 82 4.97 -3.66 -2.51
CA PRO A 82 4.32 -2.42 -2.13
C PRO A 82 2.83 -2.50 -2.43
N LEU A 83 2.03 -2.63 -1.36
CA LEU A 83 0.59 -2.66 -1.41
C LEU A 83 -0.01 -1.28 -1.13
N GLY A 84 -1.12 -0.96 -1.79
CA GLY A 84 -1.85 0.29 -1.60
C GLY A 84 -1.56 1.31 -2.70
N ASP A 85 -2.49 1.50 -3.62
CA ASP A 85 -2.35 2.45 -4.72
C ASP A 85 -3.76 2.82 -5.21
N VAL A 86 -4.12 4.08 -5.02
CA VAL A 86 -5.49 4.53 -5.36
C VAL A 86 -5.76 4.50 -6.88
N ALA A 87 -4.74 4.53 -7.72
CA ALA A 87 -4.92 4.34 -9.16
C ALA A 87 -5.33 2.88 -9.49
N ARG A 88 -4.97 1.90 -8.66
CA ARG A 88 -5.45 0.53 -8.80
C ARG A 88 -6.90 0.38 -8.35
N VAL A 89 -7.34 1.17 -7.35
CA VAL A 89 -8.76 1.23 -6.97
C VAL A 89 -9.61 1.70 -8.16
N GLY A 90 -9.20 2.77 -8.83
CA GLY A 90 -9.87 3.27 -10.03
C GLY A 90 -9.92 2.22 -11.15
N ALA A 91 -8.79 1.55 -11.41
CA ALA A 91 -8.72 0.51 -12.41
C ALA A 91 -9.67 -0.67 -12.12
N LEU A 92 -9.69 -1.16 -10.87
CA LEU A 92 -10.61 -2.23 -10.45
C LEU A 92 -12.08 -1.83 -10.61
N LEU A 93 -12.42 -0.58 -10.27
CA LEU A 93 -13.79 -0.09 -10.45
C LEU A 93 -14.16 -0.02 -11.94
N HIS A 94 -13.29 0.49 -12.80
CA HIS A 94 -13.50 0.53 -14.25
C HIS A 94 -13.65 -0.88 -14.86
N ASP A 95 -12.92 -1.88 -14.34
CA ASP A 95 -13.03 -3.27 -14.79
C ASP A 95 -14.40 -3.90 -14.51
N THR A 96 -15.20 -3.30 -13.63
CA THR A 96 -16.60 -3.74 -13.41
C THR A 96 -17.53 -3.34 -14.55
N GLN A 97 -17.11 -2.48 -15.47
CA GLN A 97 -17.90 -2.01 -16.61
C GLN A 97 -19.26 -1.42 -16.19
N GLY A 98 -19.27 -0.58 -15.17
CA GLY A 98 -20.47 0.07 -14.64
C GLY A 98 -21.32 -0.79 -13.69
N ARG A 99 -20.89 -2.01 -13.40
CA ARG A 99 -21.56 -2.91 -12.41
C ARG A 99 -21.01 -2.74 -11.00
N GLY A 100 -20.07 -1.83 -10.79
CA GLY A 100 -19.36 -1.62 -9.55
C GLY A 100 -19.84 -0.41 -8.77
N LEU A 101 -19.73 -0.49 -7.45
CA LEU A 101 -19.87 0.62 -6.52
C LEU A 101 -18.71 0.61 -5.55
N LEU A 102 -18.03 1.77 -5.40
CA LEU A 102 -17.00 1.96 -4.40
C LEU A 102 -17.62 2.43 -3.10
N LEU A 103 -17.36 1.71 -2.02
CA LEU A 103 -17.81 1.98 -0.68
C LEU A 103 -16.61 2.19 0.23
N ASP A 104 -16.66 3.16 1.14
CA ASP A 104 -15.56 3.45 2.06
C ASP A 104 -16.11 3.66 3.47
N ALA A 105 -15.68 2.83 4.41
CA ALA A 105 -16.09 2.93 5.81
C ALA A 105 -15.36 4.04 6.60
N GLY A 106 -14.79 5.03 5.91
CA GLY A 106 -14.20 6.24 6.48
C GLY A 106 -12.73 6.11 6.89
N GLY A 107 -12.18 7.22 7.42
CA GLY A 107 -10.75 7.33 7.69
C GLY A 107 -9.92 7.54 6.41
N LEU A 108 -10.50 8.24 5.44
CA LEU A 108 -9.89 8.51 4.15
C LEU A 108 -8.73 9.51 4.26
N ARG A 109 -8.94 10.60 4.99
CA ARG A 109 -8.12 11.83 4.90
C ARG A 109 -6.83 11.79 5.67
N TYR A 110 -6.85 11.33 6.94
CA TYR A 110 -5.69 11.42 7.83
C TYR A 110 -5.52 10.16 8.68
N LYS A 111 -4.29 9.95 9.16
CA LYS A 111 -4.00 8.99 10.23
C LYS A 111 -4.52 9.54 11.57
N PRO A 112 -4.94 8.70 12.52
CA PRO A 112 -5.46 9.15 13.82
C PRO A 112 -4.38 9.71 14.76
N THR A 113 -3.13 9.79 14.32
CA THR A 113 -1.99 10.32 15.08
C THR A 113 -1.75 11.80 14.78
N PRO A 114 -1.31 12.60 15.77
CA PRO A 114 -0.95 14.00 15.53
C PRO A 114 0.09 14.13 14.41
N LEU A 115 -0.17 15.03 13.49
CA LEU A 115 0.70 15.26 12.35
C LEU A 115 1.71 16.38 12.67
N PRO A 116 3.04 16.14 12.54
CA PRO A 116 4.05 17.16 12.69
C PRO A 116 3.79 18.36 11.78
N ARG A 117 4.13 19.57 12.24
CA ARG A 117 3.78 20.82 11.53
C ARG A 117 4.34 20.85 10.12
N GLU A 118 5.57 20.39 9.93
CA GLU A 118 6.26 20.33 8.64
C GLU A 118 5.57 19.40 7.64
N LYS A 119 4.86 18.36 8.11
CA LYS A 119 4.11 17.42 7.26
C LYS A 119 2.70 17.87 6.92
N GLN A 120 2.16 18.89 7.60
CA GLN A 120 0.77 19.33 7.42
C GLN A 120 0.46 19.79 5.98
N PRO A 121 1.33 20.58 5.29
CA PRO A 121 1.05 21.00 3.91
C PRO A 121 0.88 19.83 2.95
N GLN A 122 1.80 18.86 2.98
CA GLN A 122 1.71 17.68 2.11
C GLN A 122 0.52 16.79 2.45
N ALA A 123 0.20 16.63 3.74
CA ALA A 123 -0.94 15.81 4.15
C ALA A 123 -2.28 16.41 3.72
N ARG A 124 -2.39 17.75 3.74
CA ARG A 124 -3.57 18.44 3.21
C ARG A 124 -3.73 18.22 1.71
N LEU A 125 -2.67 18.38 0.92
CA LEU A 125 -2.70 18.14 -0.51
C LEU A 125 -3.11 16.69 -0.84
N LYS A 126 -2.59 15.71 -0.09
CA LYS A 126 -3.00 14.30 -0.24
C LYS A 126 -4.46 14.08 0.14
N ALA A 127 -4.95 14.69 1.23
CA ALA A 127 -6.34 14.58 1.66
C ALA A 127 -7.29 15.16 0.60
N ASP A 128 -6.97 16.31 0.04
CA ASP A 128 -7.78 16.96 -1.01
C ASP A 128 -7.78 16.13 -2.31
N PHE A 129 -6.64 15.56 -2.67
CA PHE A 129 -6.53 14.64 -3.79
C PHE A 129 -7.39 13.38 -3.62
N LEU A 130 -7.35 12.77 -2.42
CA LEU A 130 -8.17 11.60 -2.10
C LEU A 130 -9.67 11.92 -2.16
N GLU A 131 -10.09 13.07 -1.60
CA GLU A 131 -11.47 13.54 -1.70
C GLU A 131 -11.93 13.70 -3.16
N GLN A 132 -11.10 14.33 -3.98
CA GLN A 132 -11.40 14.51 -5.41
C GLN A 132 -11.46 13.17 -6.15
N THR A 133 -10.54 12.27 -5.86
CA THR A 133 -10.48 10.94 -6.49
C THR A 133 -11.71 10.11 -6.12
N TRP A 134 -12.08 10.03 -4.82
CA TRP A 134 -13.27 9.29 -4.37
C TRP A 134 -14.56 9.87 -4.94
N ARG A 135 -14.64 11.20 -5.00
CA ARG A 135 -15.77 11.87 -5.67
C ARG A 135 -15.83 11.52 -7.17
N GLY A 136 -14.70 11.56 -7.87
CA GLY A 136 -14.60 11.18 -9.29
C GLY A 136 -15.02 9.72 -9.54
N LEU A 137 -14.75 8.83 -8.59
CA LEU A 137 -15.17 7.43 -8.61
C LEU A 137 -16.61 7.20 -8.08
N SER A 138 -17.34 8.28 -7.75
CA SER A 138 -18.70 8.24 -7.20
C SER A 138 -18.82 7.38 -5.92
N ALA A 139 -17.78 7.34 -5.10
CA ALA A 139 -17.73 6.57 -3.87
C ALA A 139 -18.76 7.06 -2.85
N LEU A 140 -19.36 6.13 -2.10
CA LEU A 140 -20.11 6.43 -0.89
C LEU A 140 -19.20 6.22 0.32
N THR A 141 -18.91 7.29 1.02
CA THR A 141 -17.91 7.32 2.10
C THR A 141 -18.59 7.64 3.44
N MET A 142 -18.31 6.86 4.46
CA MET A 142 -18.65 7.10 5.85
C MET A 142 -17.63 8.06 6.50
N LEU A 143 -17.93 8.58 7.66
CA LEU A 143 -17.05 9.47 8.42
C LEU A 143 -16.41 8.75 9.61
N GLN A 144 -15.11 8.98 9.80
CA GLN A 144 -14.40 8.64 11.04
C GLN A 144 -13.76 9.91 11.67
N PRO A 145 -13.43 9.92 12.97
CA PRO A 145 -12.85 11.10 13.63
C PRO A 145 -11.59 11.64 12.93
N ALA A 146 -10.75 10.75 12.40
CA ALA A 146 -9.54 11.13 11.68
C ALA A 146 -9.81 11.98 10.43
N ASP A 147 -10.98 11.86 9.80
CA ASP A 147 -11.33 12.66 8.62
C ASP A 147 -11.51 14.14 8.96
N LEU A 148 -11.74 14.49 10.23
CA LEU A 148 -11.92 15.84 10.73
C LEU A 148 -10.62 16.49 11.21
N LEU A 149 -9.52 15.74 11.27
CA LEU A 149 -8.21 16.28 11.64
C LEU A 149 -7.69 17.22 10.53
N GLY A 150 -6.98 18.30 10.94
CA GLY A 150 -6.35 19.22 9.99
C GLY A 150 -7.30 20.04 9.11
N THR A 151 -8.60 19.94 9.30
CA THR A 151 -9.60 20.75 8.57
C THR A 151 -9.81 22.10 9.26
N GLN A 152 -10.00 23.16 8.48
CA GLN A 152 -10.51 24.43 9.00
C GLN A 152 -12.05 24.40 9.17
N GLY A 153 -12.60 23.20 9.19
CA GLY A 153 -14.03 22.92 9.33
C GLY A 153 -14.51 21.83 8.40
N ALA A 154 -15.72 21.35 8.64
CA ALA A 154 -16.38 20.32 7.82
C ALA A 154 -16.60 20.71 6.35
N GLN A 155 -16.37 21.98 5.99
CA GLN A 155 -16.57 22.52 4.63
C GLN A 155 -15.67 21.86 3.58
N GLU A 156 -14.51 21.32 3.97
CA GLU A 156 -13.58 20.64 3.08
C GLU A 156 -14.00 19.19 2.75
N LEU A 157 -14.99 18.64 3.46
CA LEU A 157 -15.45 17.28 3.27
C LEU A 157 -16.42 17.16 2.08
N SER A 158 -16.30 16.08 1.32
CA SER A 158 -17.41 15.59 0.49
C SER A 158 -18.55 15.09 1.39
N PRO A 159 -19.81 15.08 0.93
CA PRO A 159 -20.90 14.52 1.71
C PRO A 159 -20.61 13.09 2.20
N ARG A 160 -20.89 12.84 3.49
CA ARG A 160 -20.67 11.56 4.15
C ARG A 160 -21.99 10.85 4.44
N VAL A 161 -22.02 9.54 4.26
CA VAL A 161 -23.18 8.72 4.66
C VAL A 161 -23.01 8.37 6.13
N VAL A 162 -23.79 9.02 7.02
CA VAL A 162 -23.76 8.77 8.46
C VAL A 162 -25.15 8.91 9.07
N SER A 163 -25.70 7.81 9.59
CA SER A 163 -27.08 7.74 10.10
C SER A 163 -27.22 8.20 11.55
N ASN A 164 -26.14 8.11 12.35
CA ASN A 164 -26.18 8.31 13.82
C ASN A 164 -25.28 9.44 14.33
N LEU A 165 -24.99 10.44 13.50
CA LEU A 165 -24.09 11.54 13.90
C LEU A 165 -24.73 12.89 13.63
N ASP A 166 -24.62 13.81 14.60
CA ASP A 166 -25.02 15.19 14.55
C ASP A 166 -23.84 16.15 14.83
N GLY A 167 -24.01 17.43 14.51
CA GLY A 167 -23.00 18.47 14.76
C GLY A 167 -22.18 18.86 13.54
N LEU A 168 -22.46 18.32 12.36
CA LEU A 168 -21.90 18.78 11.09
C LEU A 168 -22.95 19.51 10.25
N PRO A 169 -22.54 20.39 9.31
CA PRO A 169 -23.45 21.03 8.36
C PRO A 169 -24.30 20.02 7.59
N ALA A 170 -25.57 20.32 7.38
CA ALA A 170 -26.53 19.40 6.76
C ALA A 170 -26.14 18.99 5.33
N ASP A 171 -25.44 19.86 4.59
CA ASP A 171 -24.92 19.57 3.24
C ASP A 171 -23.70 18.62 3.23
N ARG A 172 -23.15 18.31 4.39
CA ARG A 172 -22.03 17.38 4.57
C ARG A 172 -22.43 16.00 5.07
N ILE A 173 -23.70 15.84 5.49
CA ILE A 173 -24.22 14.58 5.98
C ILE A 173 -25.40 14.12 5.12
N GLN A 174 -25.32 12.89 4.67
CA GLN A 174 -26.42 12.13 4.11
C GLN A 174 -26.74 11.01 5.09
N ARG A 175 -27.96 10.97 5.65
CA ARG A 175 -28.33 9.95 6.65
C ARG A 175 -28.26 8.54 6.10
N GLU A 176 -28.66 8.39 4.83
CA GLU A 176 -28.68 7.16 4.07
C GLU A 176 -28.54 7.47 2.58
N ALA A 177 -28.05 6.53 1.79
CA ALA A 177 -27.91 6.70 0.35
C ALA A 177 -28.56 5.51 -0.38
N LEU A 178 -29.24 5.79 -1.48
CA LEU A 178 -29.77 4.80 -2.40
C LEU A 178 -29.06 4.94 -3.74
N ARG A 179 -28.56 3.81 -4.28
CA ARG A 179 -27.93 3.73 -5.59
C ARG A 179 -28.53 2.58 -6.39
N GLU A 180 -28.71 2.77 -7.67
CA GLU A 180 -29.15 1.71 -8.56
C GLU A 180 -28.01 1.31 -9.49
N ILE A 181 -27.64 0.03 -9.45
CA ILE A 181 -26.57 -0.56 -10.26
C ILE A 181 -27.17 -1.78 -10.96
N HIS A 182 -27.23 -1.76 -12.28
CA HIS A 182 -27.78 -2.84 -13.10
C HIS A 182 -29.17 -3.32 -12.65
N GLY A 183 -30.05 -2.38 -12.25
CA GLY A 183 -31.40 -2.67 -11.80
C GLY A 183 -31.49 -3.23 -10.38
N VAL A 184 -30.38 -3.26 -9.63
CA VAL A 184 -30.35 -3.59 -8.20
C VAL A 184 -30.27 -2.29 -7.41
N ARG A 185 -31.28 -2.01 -6.57
CA ARG A 185 -31.26 -0.88 -5.65
C ARG A 185 -30.50 -1.23 -4.38
N ILE A 186 -29.41 -0.49 -4.15
CA ILE A 186 -28.48 -0.68 -3.04
C ILE A 186 -28.67 0.46 -2.05
N GLY A 187 -29.15 0.13 -0.86
CA GLY A 187 -29.27 1.05 0.28
C GLY A 187 -27.97 1.02 1.10
N VAL A 188 -27.39 2.19 1.36
CA VAL A 188 -26.17 2.32 2.15
C VAL A 188 -26.46 3.21 3.34
N LEU A 189 -26.11 2.75 4.54
CA LEU A 189 -26.16 3.49 5.79
C LEU A 189 -24.77 3.54 6.43
N GLY A 190 -24.49 4.58 7.18
CA GLY A 190 -23.23 4.76 7.90
C GLY A 190 -23.44 4.80 9.40
N LEU A 191 -22.62 4.10 10.18
CA LEU A 191 -22.71 4.05 11.64
C LEU A 191 -21.38 4.39 12.29
N ALA A 192 -21.29 5.62 12.81
CA ALA A 192 -20.17 6.08 13.59
C ALA A 192 -20.10 5.34 14.92
N SER A 193 -18.87 5.09 15.40
CA SER A 193 -18.65 4.48 16.72
C SER A 193 -18.74 5.51 17.84
N PRO A 194 -19.57 5.29 18.88
CA PRO A 194 -19.55 6.11 20.07
C PRO A 194 -18.36 5.81 21.00
N SER A 195 -17.64 4.72 20.78
CA SER A 195 -16.52 4.26 21.62
C SER A 195 -15.21 4.99 21.34
N VAL A 196 -15.16 5.83 20.29
CA VAL A 196 -13.99 6.64 19.92
C VAL A 196 -14.21 8.12 20.22
N ALA A 197 -13.12 8.84 20.48
CA ALA A 197 -13.19 10.28 20.73
C ALA A 197 -13.53 11.06 19.47
N TRP A 198 -14.56 11.90 19.54
CA TRP A 198 -14.96 12.82 18.49
C TRP A 198 -14.61 14.27 18.85
N PRO A 199 -14.38 15.15 17.87
CA PRO A 199 -14.22 16.58 18.12
C PRO A 199 -15.41 17.19 18.87
N ALA A 200 -15.16 18.27 19.61
CA ALA A 200 -16.21 18.99 20.34
C ALA A 200 -17.36 19.42 19.41
N GLY A 201 -18.60 19.26 19.87
CA GLY A 201 -19.81 19.59 19.10
C GLY A 201 -20.32 18.45 18.20
N ILE A 202 -19.59 17.34 18.09
CA ILE A 202 -20.06 16.15 17.38
C ILE A 202 -20.71 15.20 18.39
N HIS A 203 -21.93 14.77 18.09
CA HIS A 203 -22.71 13.83 18.91
C HIS A 203 -23.00 12.55 18.12
N VAL A 204 -22.70 11.41 18.71
CA VAL A 204 -22.93 10.09 18.10
C VAL A 204 -24.00 9.36 18.89
N ALA A 205 -25.12 9.07 18.25
CA ALA A 205 -26.22 8.29 18.82
C ALA A 205 -25.92 6.78 18.78
N ASP A 206 -26.73 6.00 19.49
CA ASP A 206 -26.62 4.54 19.50
C ASP A 206 -26.68 3.96 18.08
N PRO A 207 -25.66 3.18 17.65
CA PRO A 207 -25.59 2.63 16.30
C PRO A 207 -26.66 1.58 16.02
N LEU A 208 -27.16 0.86 17.03
CA LEU A 208 -28.22 -0.14 16.85
C LEU A 208 -29.56 0.53 16.52
N GLU A 209 -29.95 1.53 17.31
CA GLU A 209 -31.22 2.23 17.10
C GLU A 209 -31.22 3.01 15.77
N ALA A 210 -30.13 3.71 15.49
CA ALA A 210 -30.01 4.45 14.24
C ALA A 210 -29.93 3.52 13.03
N GLY A 211 -29.21 2.42 13.16
CA GLY A 211 -29.12 1.39 12.13
C GLY A 211 -30.47 0.75 11.81
N ALA A 212 -31.26 0.41 12.84
CA ALA A 212 -32.60 -0.14 12.65
C ALA A 212 -33.54 0.85 11.90
N ARG A 213 -33.52 2.13 12.28
CA ARG A 213 -34.33 3.18 11.60
C ARG A 213 -33.91 3.37 10.15
N ALA A 214 -32.60 3.49 9.88
CA ALA A 214 -32.09 3.68 8.52
C ALA A 214 -32.34 2.45 7.64
N LEU A 215 -32.21 1.25 8.19
CA LEU A 215 -32.50 0.00 7.48
C LEU A 215 -33.98 -0.10 7.08
N ALA A 216 -34.91 0.22 8.01
CA ALA A 216 -36.35 0.25 7.72
C ALA A 216 -36.69 1.31 6.65
N SER A 217 -36.09 2.50 6.73
CA SER A 217 -36.25 3.55 5.72
C SER A 217 -35.76 3.10 4.34
N LEU A 218 -34.57 2.54 4.23
CA LEU A 218 -34.00 2.05 2.97
C LEU A 218 -34.86 0.93 2.36
N ARG A 219 -35.36 -0.01 3.17
CA ARG A 219 -36.25 -1.07 2.71
C ARG A 219 -37.57 -0.51 2.19
N SER A 220 -38.16 0.47 2.88
CA SER A 220 -39.38 1.15 2.43
C SER A 220 -39.20 1.89 1.09
N GLN A 221 -38.00 2.38 0.81
CA GLN A 221 -37.60 2.99 -0.45
C GLN A 221 -37.27 1.95 -1.54
N GLY A 222 -37.42 0.66 -1.24
CA GLY A 222 -37.22 -0.44 -2.17
C GLY A 222 -35.77 -0.88 -2.34
N ALA A 223 -34.91 -0.68 -1.34
CA ALA A 223 -33.55 -1.25 -1.35
C ALA A 223 -33.63 -2.78 -1.36
N ALA A 224 -33.12 -3.39 -2.42
CA ALA A 224 -32.99 -4.84 -2.56
C ALA A 224 -31.77 -5.39 -1.82
N LEU A 225 -30.71 -4.60 -1.76
CA LEU A 225 -29.44 -4.87 -1.06
C LEU A 225 -29.18 -3.75 -0.07
N THR A 226 -28.82 -4.08 1.18
CA THR A 226 -28.45 -3.11 2.21
C THR A 226 -27.04 -3.30 2.71
N VAL A 227 -26.29 -2.21 2.82
CA VAL A 227 -24.91 -2.19 3.30
C VAL A 227 -24.75 -1.17 4.43
N ALA A 228 -24.25 -1.62 5.57
CA ALA A 228 -23.84 -0.74 6.66
C ALA A 228 -22.32 -0.54 6.63
N LEU A 229 -21.89 0.70 6.45
CA LEU A 229 -20.49 1.12 6.63
C LEU A 229 -20.32 1.53 8.07
N THR A 230 -19.37 0.96 8.81
CA THR A 230 -19.23 1.28 10.23
C THR A 230 -17.80 1.61 10.63
N GLY A 231 -17.64 2.52 11.61
CA GLY A 231 -16.41 2.74 12.34
C GLY A 231 -16.26 1.82 13.56
N LEU A 232 -17.03 0.75 13.65
CA LEU A 232 -17.02 -0.18 14.78
C LEU A 232 -15.87 -1.18 14.65
N PRO A 233 -15.25 -1.57 15.79
CA PRO A 233 -14.39 -2.74 15.86
C PRO A 233 -15.14 -4.03 15.49
N ARG A 234 -14.40 -5.04 15.03
CA ARG A 234 -14.98 -6.29 14.52
C ARG A 234 -15.95 -6.97 15.49
N ASP A 235 -15.61 -7.03 16.76
CA ASP A 235 -16.48 -7.70 17.75
C ASP A 235 -17.76 -6.90 18.05
N GLU A 236 -17.70 -5.58 17.98
CA GLU A 236 -18.91 -4.74 18.08
C GLU A 236 -19.76 -4.89 16.82
N ALA A 237 -19.14 -4.92 15.65
CA ALA A 237 -19.80 -5.19 14.38
C ALA A 237 -20.51 -6.55 14.37
N ARG A 238 -19.88 -7.61 14.92
CA ARG A 238 -20.52 -8.94 15.11
C ARG A 238 -21.75 -8.86 16.00
N ARG A 239 -21.68 -8.11 17.11
CA ARG A 239 -22.85 -7.92 18.00
C ARG A 239 -23.98 -7.17 17.30
N LEU A 240 -23.63 -6.15 16.53
CA LEU A 240 -24.61 -5.38 15.74
C LEU A 240 -25.27 -6.25 14.67
N ALA A 241 -24.51 -7.06 13.92
CA ALA A 241 -25.06 -7.97 12.89
C ALA A 241 -26.10 -8.93 13.47
N ARG A 242 -25.86 -9.48 14.66
CA ARG A 242 -26.84 -10.38 15.34
C ARG A 242 -28.14 -9.66 15.73
N LYS A 243 -28.07 -8.34 15.97
CA LYS A 243 -29.23 -7.53 16.40
C LYS A 243 -29.97 -6.87 15.22
N LEU A 244 -29.36 -6.85 14.03
CA LEU A 244 -29.95 -6.34 12.78
C LEU A 244 -30.06 -7.46 11.74
N PRO A 245 -30.96 -8.43 11.93
CA PRO A 245 -31.03 -9.62 11.08
C PRO A 245 -31.45 -9.32 9.62
N ASP A 246 -31.98 -8.12 9.35
CA ASP A 246 -32.40 -7.68 8.02
C ASP A 246 -31.31 -6.95 7.23
N LEU A 247 -30.14 -6.76 7.83
CA LEU A 247 -28.96 -6.22 7.16
C LEU A 247 -28.28 -7.31 6.33
N ASP A 248 -27.92 -6.97 5.09
CA ASP A 248 -27.28 -7.93 4.19
C ASP A 248 -25.75 -7.92 4.30
N ILE A 249 -25.11 -6.74 4.32
CA ILE A 249 -23.66 -6.60 4.40
C ILE A 249 -23.30 -5.60 5.50
N LEU A 250 -22.36 -5.97 6.36
CA LEU A 250 -21.79 -5.12 7.39
C LEU A 250 -20.28 -4.98 7.19
N VAL A 251 -19.80 -3.74 7.12
CA VAL A 251 -18.39 -3.41 7.01
C VAL A 251 -17.88 -2.95 8.37
N ALA A 252 -16.92 -3.69 8.96
CA ALA A 252 -16.23 -3.26 10.17
C ALA A 252 -14.99 -2.45 9.80
N GLY A 253 -15.06 -1.12 9.94
CA GLY A 253 -13.98 -0.19 9.62
C GLY A 253 -13.23 0.36 10.83
N GLY A 254 -13.49 -0.17 12.03
CA GLY A 254 -12.82 0.23 13.29
C GLY A 254 -11.37 -0.26 13.42
N ASP A 255 -10.78 -0.10 14.62
CA ASP A 255 -9.33 -0.23 14.85
C ASP A 255 -8.76 -1.64 14.96
N ASP A 256 -9.50 -2.66 14.63
CA ASP A 256 -8.97 -4.02 14.66
C ASP A 256 -8.01 -4.26 13.48
N ALA A 257 -6.85 -3.60 13.52
CA ALA A 257 -5.74 -3.96 12.67
C ALA A 257 -5.28 -5.37 13.08
N LEU A 258 -5.70 -6.38 12.33
CA LEU A 258 -5.06 -7.69 12.44
C LEU A 258 -3.58 -7.53 12.06
N PRO A 259 -2.65 -8.14 12.78
CA PRO A 259 -1.22 -8.05 12.51
C PRO A 259 -0.85 -8.32 11.05
N ASP A 260 -1.66 -9.12 10.36
CA ASP A 260 -1.42 -9.50 8.95
C ASP A 260 -2.43 -8.87 7.98
N GLY A 261 -3.32 -7.97 8.44
CA GLY A 261 -4.28 -7.22 7.60
C GLY A 261 -5.29 -8.10 6.86
N VAL A 262 -5.36 -9.40 7.19
CA VAL A 262 -6.22 -10.36 6.49
C VAL A 262 -7.31 -10.86 7.42
N SER A 263 -8.53 -10.43 7.16
CA SER A 263 -9.73 -10.98 7.80
C SER A 263 -10.59 -11.67 6.77
N LYS A 264 -10.82 -12.97 6.95
CA LYS A 264 -11.76 -13.70 6.10
C LYS A 264 -13.17 -13.14 6.29
N PRO A 265 -13.97 -12.98 5.21
CA PRO A 265 -15.38 -12.67 5.31
C PRO A 265 -16.11 -13.69 6.19
N GLU A 266 -17.04 -13.21 7.02
CA GLU A 266 -17.76 -14.02 8.00
C GLU A 266 -19.27 -13.93 7.78
N GLN A 267 -19.95 -15.06 7.80
CA GLN A 267 -21.42 -15.11 7.71
C GLN A 267 -22.02 -15.15 9.12
N ILE A 268 -22.84 -14.16 9.47
CA ILE A 268 -23.55 -14.07 10.76
C ILE A 268 -25.06 -14.06 10.48
N GLY A 269 -25.72 -15.21 10.63
CA GLY A 269 -27.07 -15.37 10.10
C GLY A 269 -27.07 -15.17 8.59
N LYS A 270 -27.84 -14.20 8.08
CA LYS A 270 -27.78 -13.82 6.67
C LYS A 270 -26.84 -12.65 6.38
N THR A 271 -26.32 -11.96 7.41
CA THR A 271 -25.44 -10.81 7.23
C THR A 271 -24.02 -11.28 6.90
N LEU A 272 -23.46 -10.73 5.82
CA LEU A 272 -22.04 -10.88 5.49
C LEU A 272 -21.24 -9.79 6.19
N LEU A 273 -20.38 -10.17 7.14
CA LEU A 273 -19.43 -9.28 7.79
C LEU A 273 -18.11 -9.29 7.02
N VAL A 274 -17.62 -8.11 6.67
CA VAL A 274 -16.33 -7.91 5.99
C VAL A 274 -15.48 -6.87 6.70
N VAL A 275 -14.14 -7.07 6.68
CA VAL A 275 -13.16 -6.17 7.30
C VAL A 275 -12.08 -5.85 6.26
N PRO A 276 -12.12 -4.68 5.60
CA PRO A 276 -11.08 -4.25 4.67
C PRO A 276 -9.75 -3.96 5.40
N ALA A 277 -8.63 -4.03 4.68
CA ALA A 277 -7.35 -3.60 5.23
C ALA A 277 -7.20 -2.06 5.21
N THR A 278 -6.25 -1.56 5.99
CA THR A 278 -5.93 -0.12 6.06
C THR A 278 -5.03 0.32 4.91
N GLU A 279 -4.87 1.65 4.75
CA GLU A 279 -3.93 2.28 3.81
C GLU A 279 -4.12 1.84 2.35
N ALA A 280 -5.35 1.50 1.99
CA ALA A 280 -5.69 0.94 0.68
C ALA A 280 -4.80 -0.25 0.27
N GLN A 281 -4.24 -1.00 1.22
CA GLN A 281 -3.39 -2.15 0.91
C GLN A 281 -4.19 -3.30 0.30
N ARG A 282 -5.40 -3.52 0.80
CA ARG A 282 -6.35 -4.51 0.25
C ARG A 282 -7.76 -3.96 0.31
N LEU A 283 -8.51 -4.18 -0.74
CA LEU A 283 -9.96 -3.96 -0.75
C LEU A 283 -10.69 -5.29 -0.51
N VAL A 284 -11.89 -5.20 0.04
CA VAL A 284 -12.83 -6.32 -0.05
C VAL A 284 -13.66 -6.14 -1.31
N ARG A 285 -13.63 -7.13 -2.18
CA ARG A 285 -14.56 -7.26 -3.30
C ARG A 285 -15.68 -8.19 -2.91
N VAL A 286 -16.91 -7.72 -3.04
CA VAL A 286 -18.12 -8.53 -2.86
C VAL A 286 -18.88 -8.54 -4.18
N ASP A 287 -19.01 -9.72 -4.78
CA ASP A 287 -19.87 -9.92 -5.95
C ASP A 287 -21.18 -10.54 -5.51
N VAL A 288 -22.29 -9.84 -5.78
CA VAL A 288 -23.65 -10.28 -5.47
C VAL A 288 -24.32 -10.75 -6.77
N TYR A 289 -24.72 -11.99 -6.80
CA TYR A 289 -25.37 -12.63 -7.95
C TYR A 289 -26.85 -12.83 -7.65
N ALA A 290 -27.71 -12.21 -8.47
CA ALA A 290 -29.14 -12.45 -8.42
C ALA A 290 -29.49 -13.74 -9.15
N ASP A 291 -30.62 -14.37 -8.78
CA ASP A 291 -31.17 -15.47 -9.54
C ASP A 291 -31.82 -14.97 -10.86
N HIS A 292 -32.40 -15.90 -11.62
CA HIS A 292 -33.09 -15.62 -12.90
C HIS A 292 -34.31 -14.69 -12.76
N ASN A 293 -34.91 -14.63 -11.56
CA ASN A 293 -36.01 -13.71 -11.25
C ASN A 293 -35.53 -12.36 -10.70
N GLY A 294 -34.22 -12.18 -10.49
CA GLY A 294 -33.63 -10.99 -9.89
C GLY A 294 -33.67 -10.99 -8.35
N ALA A 295 -34.05 -12.10 -7.71
CA ALA A 295 -33.98 -12.22 -6.25
C ALA A 295 -32.56 -12.38 -5.78
N LEU A 296 -32.25 -11.81 -4.60
CA LEU A 296 -30.95 -11.87 -3.95
C LEU A 296 -30.98 -12.87 -2.79
N ALA A 297 -29.87 -13.58 -2.59
CA ALA A 297 -29.66 -14.41 -1.42
C ALA A 297 -28.19 -14.28 -0.96
N PHE A 298 -28.00 -14.19 0.35
CA PHE A 298 -26.69 -13.96 0.95
C PHE A 298 -26.06 -15.27 1.44
N ASN A 299 -26.00 -16.26 0.54
CA ASN A 299 -25.28 -17.51 0.76
C ASN A 299 -23.82 -17.29 0.31
N LEU A 300 -22.91 -17.11 1.26
CA LEU A 300 -21.50 -16.92 0.97
C LEU A 300 -20.92 -18.17 0.31
N ARG A 301 -20.32 -17.98 -0.86
CA ARG A 301 -19.60 -19.03 -1.60
C ARG A 301 -18.13 -18.61 -1.78
N PRO A 302 -17.18 -19.54 -1.69
CA PRO A 302 -15.81 -19.23 -2.07
C PRO A 302 -15.72 -18.88 -3.55
N THR A 303 -14.82 -17.94 -3.89
CA THR A 303 -14.42 -17.69 -5.29
C THR A 303 -13.67 -18.92 -5.85
N GLU A 304 -13.51 -19.02 -7.17
CA GLU A 304 -12.75 -20.14 -7.76
C GLU A 304 -11.29 -20.19 -7.28
N PRO A 305 -10.55 -19.07 -7.15
CA PRO A 305 -9.22 -19.09 -6.54
C PRO A 305 -9.24 -19.61 -5.09
N GLN A 306 -10.17 -19.12 -4.26
CA GLN A 306 -10.31 -19.58 -2.86
C GLN A 306 -10.65 -21.07 -2.77
N ARG A 307 -11.52 -21.55 -3.69
CA ARG A 307 -11.86 -22.96 -3.78
C ARG A 307 -10.64 -23.81 -4.16
N HIS A 308 -9.88 -23.37 -5.15
CA HIS A 308 -8.66 -24.06 -5.58
C HIS A 308 -7.62 -24.13 -4.46
N GLU A 309 -7.41 -23.03 -3.76
CA GLU A 309 -6.50 -22.97 -2.60
C GLU A 309 -6.96 -23.91 -1.49
N ALA A 310 -8.27 -23.89 -1.14
CA ALA A 310 -8.83 -24.77 -0.12
C ALA A 310 -8.68 -26.26 -0.49
N LEU A 311 -8.90 -26.62 -1.76
CA LEU A 311 -8.69 -27.98 -2.25
C LEU A 311 -7.22 -28.40 -2.14
N THR A 312 -6.28 -27.50 -2.44
CA THR A 312 -4.84 -27.76 -2.31
C THR A 312 -4.47 -28.00 -0.85
N GLN A 313 -4.91 -27.12 0.05
CA GLN A 313 -4.66 -27.26 1.50
C GLN A 313 -5.27 -28.55 2.07
N LEU A 314 -6.48 -28.92 1.66
CA LEU A 314 -7.12 -30.16 2.09
C LEU A 314 -6.34 -31.40 1.61
N ARG A 315 -5.82 -31.40 0.37
CA ARG A 315 -4.97 -32.49 -0.14
C ARG A 315 -3.69 -32.64 0.66
N GLU A 316 -3.05 -31.54 1.02
CA GLU A 316 -1.85 -31.55 1.86
C GLU A 316 -2.15 -32.08 3.27
N GLN A 317 -3.26 -31.64 3.88
CA GLN A 317 -3.70 -32.11 5.21
C GLN A 317 -4.04 -33.61 5.19
N ILE A 318 -4.74 -34.08 4.14
CA ILE A 318 -5.03 -35.50 3.96
C ILE A 318 -3.74 -36.31 3.90
N ALA A 319 -2.78 -35.90 3.07
CA ALA A 319 -1.49 -36.59 2.93
C ALA A 319 -0.71 -36.63 4.26
N GLN A 320 -0.66 -35.53 5.01
CA GLN A 320 -0.01 -35.46 6.32
C GLN A 320 -0.71 -36.36 7.35
N THR A 321 -2.06 -36.36 7.36
CA THR A 321 -2.85 -37.19 8.28
C THR A 321 -2.71 -38.68 7.94
N GLU A 322 -2.63 -39.05 6.67
CA GLU A 322 -2.33 -40.41 6.23
C GLU A 322 -0.94 -40.88 6.69
N GLN A 323 0.10 -40.05 6.53
CA GLN A 323 1.45 -40.35 7.00
C GLN A 323 1.49 -40.52 8.53
N ARG A 324 0.79 -39.64 9.27
CA ARG A 324 0.66 -39.73 10.71
C ARG A 324 -0.05 -41.03 11.14
N LEU A 325 -1.12 -41.39 10.46
CA LEU A 325 -1.85 -42.62 10.72
C LEU A 325 -1.00 -43.88 10.49
N VAL A 326 -0.19 -43.90 9.43
CA VAL A 326 0.78 -44.99 9.17
C VAL A 326 1.79 -45.11 10.30
N ALA A 327 2.36 -43.98 10.75
CA ALA A 327 3.31 -43.97 11.86
C ALA A 327 2.70 -44.45 13.18
N LEU A 328 1.48 -43.99 13.52
CA LEU A 328 0.75 -44.42 14.73
C LEU A 328 0.43 -45.91 14.70
N ARG A 329 0.09 -46.48 13.56
CA ARG A 329 -0.19 -47.93 13.43
C ARG A 329 1.06 -48.80 13.49
N ALA A 330 2.23 -48.23 13.09
CA ALA A 330 3.51 -48.90 13.16
C ALA A 330 4.17 -48.89 14.54
N ASP A 331 3.75 -47.97 15.41
CA ASP A 331 4.28 -47.86 16.78
C ASP A 331 3.45 -48.69 17.76
N PRO A 332 4.04 -49.79 18.33
CA PRO A 332 3.34 -50.64 19.31
C PRO A 332 2.93 -49.96 20.60
N GLN A 333 3.48 -48.79 20.89
CA GLN A 333 3.14 -48.00 22.10
C GLN A 333 2.04 -46.96 21.82
N SER A 334 1.58 -46.84 20.60
CA SER A 334 0.49 -45.92 20.26
C SER A 334 -0.83 -46.37 20.88
N GLU A 335 -1.46 -45.46 21.61
CA GLU A 335 -2.78 -45.72 22.19
C GLU A 335 -3.84 -45.86 21.08
N PRO A 336 -4.71 -46.91 21.13
CA PRO A 336 -5.76 -47.12 20.14
C PRO A 336 -6.67 -45.90 19.92
N ALA A 337 -6.88 -45.09 20.97
CA ALA A 337 -7.68 -43.89 20.93
C ALA A 337 -7.10 -42.83 19.95
N PHE A 338 -5.78 -42.67 19.88
CA PHE A 338 -5.14 -41.73 18.94
C PHE A 338 -5.26 -42.21 17.50
N VAL A 339 -5.18 -43.52 17.27
CA VAL A 339 -5.41 -44.11 15.95
C VAL A 339 -6.83 -43.81 15.49
N GLN A 340 -7.85 -44.08 16.36
CA GLN A 340 -9.26 -43.86 16.03
C GLN A 340 -9.60 -42.38 15.78
N VAL A 341 -9.04 -41.45 16.57
CA VAL A 341 -9.21 -40.00 16.37
C VAL A 341 -8.63 -39.58 15.03
N THR A 342 -7.41 -40.05 14.68
CA THR A 342 -6.75 -39.73 13.42
C THR A 342 -7.49 -40.30 12.22
N GLU A 343 -8.06 -41.50 12.33
CA GLU A 343 -8.94 -42.11 11.30
C GLU A 343 -10.20 -41.26 11.07
N SER A 344 -10.84 -40.84 12.17
CA SER A 344 -12.05 -40.00 12.12
C SER A 344 -11.75 -38.65 11.47
N GLU A 345 -10.59 -38.07 11.78
CA GLU A 345 -10.14 -36.83 11.16
C GLU A 345 -9.89 -37.00 9.65
N LEU A 346 -9.25 -38.09 9.23
CA LEU A 346 -9.02 -38.40 7.83
C LEU A 346 -10.33 -38.55 7.04
N VAL A 347 -11.32 -39.24 7.64
CA VAL A 347 -12.65 -39.38 7.03
C VAL A 347 -13.30 -38.01 6.85
N ARG A 348 -13.25 -37.14 7.87
CA ARG A 348 -13.78 -35.77 7.82
C ARG A 348 -13.12 -34.95 6.72
N LEU A 349 -11.79 -34.94 6.66
CA LEU A 349 -11.03 -34.19 5.63
C LEU A 349 -11.36 -34.66 4.22
N ARG A 350 -11.46 -35.97 4.00
CA ARG A 350 -11.84 -36.54 2.70
C ARG A 350 -13.28 -36.17 2.30
N GLN A 351 -14.22 -36.16 3.25
CA GLN A 351 -15.60 -35.72 3.00
C GLN A 351 -15.66 -34.24 2.64
N GLU A 352 -14.93 -33.40 3.36
CA GLU A 352 -14.84 -31.97 3.07
C GLU A 352 -14.23 -31.70 1.69
N HIS A 353 -13.14 -32.41 1.33
CA HIS A 353 -12.54 -32.36 0.00
C HIS A 353 -13.53 -32.77 -1.09
N ALA A 354 -14.22 -33.90 -0.94
CA ALA A 354 -15.20 -34.39 -1.90
C ALA A 354 -16.40 -33.42 -2.09
N GLN A 355 -16.87 -32.80 -0.99
CA GLN A 355 -17.91 -31.78 -1.07
C GLN A 355 -17.45 -30.53 -1.83
N LEU A 356 -16.19 -30.13 -1.61
CA LEU A 356 -15.63 -28.95 -2.27
C LEU A 356 -15.29 -29.21 -3.74
N GLU A 357 -14.99 -30.47 -4.13
CA GLU A 357 -14.76 -30.89 -5.53
C GLU A 357 -16.04 -30.92 -6.38
N GLN A 358 -17.19 -31.12 -5.77
CA GLN A 358 -18.44 -31.21 -6.53
C GLN A 358 -18.67 -29.95 -7.37
N PRO A 359 -19.02 -30.09 -8.66
CA PRO A 359 -19.41 -28.97 -9.49
C PRO A 359 -20.60 -28.25 -8.85
N ARG A 360 -20.43 -27.03 -8.43
CA ARG A 360 -21.54 -26.22 -7.93
C ARG A 360 -22.37 -25.77 -9.12
N ALA A 361 -23.64 -26.17 -9.15
CA ALA A 361 -24.57 -25.56 -10.08
C ALA A 361 -24.57 -24.04 -9.85
N GLN A 362 -24.23 -23.28 -10.89
CA GLN A 362 -24.23 -21.79 -10.85
C GLN A 362 -25.66 -21.22 -10.79
N ARG A 363 -26.65 -22.05 -10.46
CA ARG A 363 -28.06 -21.68 -10.37
C ARG A 363 -28.41 -21.12 -9.00
N GLY A 364 -29.20 -20.06 -8.99
CA GLY A 364 -29.69 -19.39 -7.79
C GLY A 364 -28.83 -18.17 -7.38
N ALA A 365 -29.36 -17.39 -6.44
CA ALA A 365 -28.70 -16.23 -5.89
C ALA A 365 -27.62 -16.63 -4.88
N TYR A 366 -26.49 -15.91 -4.89
CA TYR A 366 -25.38 -16.13 -3.93
C TYR A 366 -24.48 -14.90 -3.87
N VAL A 367 -23.56 -14.88 -2.91
CA VAL A 367 -22.55 -13.85 -2.76
C VAL A 367 -21.16 -14.50 -2.70
N THR A 368 -20.17 -13.84 -3.29
CA THR A 368 -18.74 -14.14 -3.07
C THR A 368 -18.07 -12.95 -2.43
N ALA A 369 -17.04 -13.19 -1.62
CA ALA A 369 -16.27 -12.12 -1.02
C ALA A 369 -14.79 -12.53 -0.95
N GLU A 370 -13.92 -11.60 -1.37
CA GLU A 370 -12.48 -11.80 -1.38
C GLU A 370 -11.72 -10.52 -1.04
N LEU A 371 -10.52 -10.66 -0.48
CA LEU A 371 -9.60 -9.55 -0.30
C LEU A 371 -8.69 -9.46 -1.52
N ILE A 372 -8.73 -8.32 -2.20
CA ILE A 372 -7.86 -8.04 -3.33
C ILE A 372 -6.68 -7.20 -2.86
N ALA A 373 -5.47 -7.75 -2.95
CA ALA A 373 -4.25 -7.02 -2.69
C ALA A 373 -3.99 -5.99 -3.81
N LEU A 374 -3.82 -4.71 -3.46
CA LEU A 374 -3.53 -3.64 -4.43
C LEU A 374 -2.03 -3.61 -4.76
N GLY A 375 -1.49 -4.74 -5.21
CA GLY A 375 -0.10 -4.96 -5.56
C GLY A 375 0.24 -4.68 -7.03
N ARG A 376 1.51 -4.91 -7.40
CA ARG A 376 2.06 -4.59 -8.73
C ARG A 376 1.42 -5.38 -9.88
N ALA A 377 0.80 -6.52 -9.60
CA ALA A 377 0.10 -7.32 -10.61
C ALA A 377 -1.15 -6.63 -11.18
N LEU A 378 -1.76 -5.72 -10.42
CA LEU A 378 -2.93 -4.97 -10.87
C LEU A 378 -2.49 -3.77 -11.74
N ARG A 379 -3.22 -3.55 -12.83
CA ARG A 379 -3.05 -2.34 -13.64
C ARG A 379 -3.43 -1.09 -12.84
N ARG A 380 -2.91 0.05 -13.26
CA ARG A 380 -3.26 1.36 -12.73
C ARG A 380 -4.23 2.07 -13.68
N ASP A 381 -5.09 2.88 -13.14
CA ASP A 381 -5.84 3.87 -13.92
C ASP A 381 -4.90 5.00 -14.35
N ASP A 382 -4.76 5.22 -15.64
CA ASP A 382 -3.79 6.18 -16.19
C ASP A 382 -4.10 7.62 -15.78
N THR A 383 -5.38 7.99 -15.71
CA THR A 383 -5.83 9.34 -15.34
C THR A 383 -5.47 9.63 -13.87
N ILE A 384 -5.80 8.70 -12.96
CA ILE A 384 -5.47 8.84 -11.54
C ILE A 384 -3.95 8.82 -11.35
N ALA A 385 -3.23 7.92 -12.04
CA ALA A 385 -1.78 7.83 -11.95
C ALA A 385 -1.09 9.13 -12.46
N GLN A 386 -1.62 9.76 -13.50
CA GLN A 386 -1.13 11.07 -13.95
C GLN A 386 -1.40 12.18 -12.93
N ALA A 387 -2.59 12.18 -12.33
CA ALA A 387 -2.95 13.13 -11.29
C ALA A 387 -2.08 12.94 -10.02
N MET A 388 -1.70 11.70 -9.66
CA MET A 388 -0.75 11.42 -8.58
C MET A 388 0.64 12.01 -8.84
N ARG A 389 1.16 11.90 -10.07
CA ARG A 389 2.42 12.55 -10.43
C ARG A 389 2.35 14.08 -10.37
N ALA A 390 1.20 14.66 -10.66
CA ALA A 390 0.97 16.10 -10.47
C ALA A 390 0.92 16.47 -8.99
N LEU A 391 0.27 15.66 -8.17
CA LEU A 391 0.26 15.81 -6.71
C LEU A 391 1.67 15.79 -6.12
N ASP A 392 2.54 14.87 -6.55
CA ASP A 392 3.92 14.80 -6.07
C ASP A 392 4.70 16.10 -6.33
N ARG A 393 4.51 16.69 -7.52
CA ARG A 393 5.11 18.00 -7.83
C ARG A 393 4.56 19.11 -6.93
N GLN A 394 3.25 19.15 -6.69
CA GLN A 394 2.63 20.13 -5.80
C GLN A 394 3.11 19.95 -4.35
N ILE A 395 3.23 18.72 -3.88
CA ILE A 395 3.82 18.40 -2.56
C ILE A 395 5.25 18.92 -2.50
N GLY A 396 6.06 18.63 -3.51
CA GLY A 396 7.45 19.10 -3.57
C GLY A 396 7.56 20.62 -3.51
N GLU A 397 6.77 21.34 -4.28
CA GLU A 397 6.72 22.82 -4.28
C GLU A 397 6.25 23.37 -2.92
N ALA A 398 5.20 22.80 -2.34
CA ALA A 398 4.68 23.22 -1.03
C ALA A 398 5.69 22.97 0.10
N ASN A 399 6.32 21.79 0.12
CA ASN A 399 7.33 21.43 1.10
C ASN A 399 8.55 22.32 0.99
N LEU A 400 9.05 22.58 -0.22
CA LEU A 400 10.21 23.46 -0.43
C LEU A 400 9.90 24.92 -0.03
N LYS A 401 8.69 25.39 -0.29
CA LYS A 401 8.24 26.72 0.14
C LYS A 401 8.15 26.83 1.66
N ALA A 402 7.63 25.80 2.32
CA ALA A 402 7.47 25.73 3.79
C ALA A 402 8.76 25.32 4.53
N ALA A 403 9.78 24.83 3.81
CA ALA A 403 10.98 24.29 4.43
C ALA A 403 11.67 25.31 5.35
N ALA A 404 11.93 24.89 6.58
CA ALA A 404 12.71 25.68 7.54
C ALA A 404 14.18 25.78 7.13
N PRO A 405 14.92 26.80 7.61
CA PRO A 405 16.38 26.79 7.55
C PRO A 405 16.95 25.55 8.24
N PRO A 406 18.16 25.10 7.85
CA PRO A 406 18.85 24.03 8.59
C PRO A 406 18.92 24.34 10.09
N VAL A 407 18.71 23.33 10.93
CA VAL A 407 18.85 23.47 12.38
C VAL A 407 20.34 23.63 12.70
N PRO A 408 20.78 24.73 13.34
CA PRO A 408 22.18 24.94 13.64
C PRO A 408 22.75 23.83 14.54
N ALA A 409 24.03 23.50 14.36
CA ALA A 409 24.75 22.62 15.29
C ALA A 409 24.77 23.23 16.69
N ILE A 410 24.69 22.40 17.71
CA ILE A 410 24.75 22.83 19.11
C ILE A 410 26.23 23.16 19.44
N ALA A 411 26.46 24.36 19.92
CA ALA A 411 27.83 24.79 20.29
C ALA A 411 28.45 23.82 21.31
N GLY A 412 29.68 23.39 21.05
CA GLY A 412 30.41 22.47 21.92
C GLY A 412 30.02 20.98 21.77
N GLN A 413 29.07 20.66 20.92
CA GLN A 413 28.72 19.27 20.60
C GLN A 413 29.26 18.88 19.21
N PRO A 414 29.56 17.58 18.98
CA PRO A 414 29.90 17.09 17.65
C PRO A 414 28.78 17.35 16.65
N SER A 415 29.13 17.69 15.40
CA SER A 415 28.21 17.90 14.29
C SER A 415 28.51 16.93 13.16
N PHE A 416 27.59 16.85 12.19
CA PHE A 416 27.72 15.99 11.03
C PHE A 416 28.62 16.62 9.96
N VAL A 417 29.53 15.83 9.37
CA VAL A 417 30.55 16.28 8.41
C VAL A 417 30.43 15.62 7.03
N GLY A 418 29.64 14.54 6.91
CA GLY A 418 29.42 13.79 5.69
C GLY A 418 30.55 12.82 5.32
N ALA A 419 30.26 11.84 4.49
CA ALA A 419 31.17 10.75 4.12
C ALA A 419 32.48 11.24 3.45
N LYS A 420 32.46 12.38 2.73
CA LYS A 420 33.67 12.97 2.13
C LYS A 420 34.71 13.36 3.17
N ALA A 421 34.29 13.82 4.33
CA ALA A 421 35.23 14.18 5.41
C ALA A 421 35.84 12.90 6.02
N CYS A 422 35.10 11.84 6.16
CA CYS A 422 35.58 10.53 6.61
C CYS A 422 36.65 9.98 5.63
N GLN A 423 36.38 10.03 4.35
CA GLN A 423 37.30 9.60 3.29
C GLN A 423 38.57 10.42 3.28
N GLY A 424 38.45 11.74 3.27
CA GLY A 424 39.58 12.67 3.13
C GLY A 424 40.49 12.73 4.35
N ALA A 425 40.02 12.40 5.55
CA ALA A 425 40.77 12.52 6.78
C ALA A 425 41.63 11.29 7.11
N CYS A 426 41.06 10.06 7.07
CA CYS A 426 41.73 8.86 7.56
C CYS A 426 41.36 7.56 6.86
N HIS A 427 40.18 7.47 6.25
CA HIS A 427 39.65 6.22 5.69
C HIS A 427 39.85 6.06 4.16
N PHE A 428 40.83 6.79 3.59
CA PHE A 428 41.16 6.68 2.16
C PHE A 428 42.08 5.49 1.84
N HIS A 429 42.73 4.89 2.86
CA HIS A 429 43.57 3.73 2.73
C HIS A 429 42.88 2.41 3.16
N ASP A 430 41.76 2.50 3.85
CA ASP A 430 40.96 1.33 4.14
C ASP A 430 39.81 1.24 3.09
N ASP A 431 39.50 0.06 2.64
CA ASP A 431 38.46 -0.16 1.62
C ASP A 431 37.04 0.20 2.11
N ALA A 432 36.88 0.80 3.29
CA ALA A 432 35.60 1.05 3.95
C ALA A 432 34.68 1.95 3.12
N VAL A 433 35.21 3.06 2.60
CA VAL A 433 34.43 4.02 1.80
C VAL A 433 34.09 3.41 0.44
N ASP A 434 35.07 2.74 -0.19
CA ASP A 434 34.85 2.07 -1.47
C ASP A 434 33.82 0.92 -1.36
N PHE A 435 33.83 0.24 -0.22
CA PHE A 435 32.82 -0.78 0.08
C PHE A 435 31.45 -0.13 0.26
N TRP A 436 31.33 0.93 1.10
CA TRP A 436 30.08 1.63 1.33
C TRP A 436 29.48 2.17 0.03
N GLN A 437 30.28 2.76 -0.86
CA GLN A 437 29.82 3.29 -2.15
C GLN A 437 29.11 2.25 -3.03
N LYS A 438 29.42 0.95 -2.84
CA LYS A 438 28.79 -0.17 -3.55
C LYS A 438 27.50 -0.64 -2.91
N THR A 439 27.16 -0.16 -1.71
CA THR A 439 25.93 -0.53 -1.00
C THR A 439 24.71 0.26 -1.51
N LEU A 440 23.51 -0.29 -1.28
CA LEU A 440 22.25 0.42 -1.56
C LEU A 440 22.10 1.68 -0.69
N HIS A 441 22.73 1.74 0.49
CA HIS A 441 22.74 2.90 1.36
C HIS A 441 23.36 4.13 0.67
N ALA A 442 24.44 3.95 -0.07
CA ALA A 442 25.09 5.02 -0.82
C ALA A 442 24.26 5.54 -2.01
N GLN A 443 23.18 4.85 -2.37
CA GLN A 443 22.27 5.24 -3.45
C GLN A 443 20.90 5.69 -2.94
N ALA A 444 20.69 5.71 -1.61
CA ALA A 444 19.38 5.90 -1.00
C ALA A 444 18.67 7.19 -1.48
N PHE A 445 19.35 8.35 -1.49
CA PHE A 445 18.74 9.61 -1.95
C PHE A 445 18.50 9.62 -3.49
N THR A 446 19.38 9.00 -4.26
CA THR A 446 19.22 8.87 -5.72
C THR A 446 17.93 8.12 -6.07
N THR A 447 17.53 7.13 -5.26
CA THR A 447 16.25 6.42 -5.50
C THR A 447 15.04 7.34 -5.36
N LEU A 448 15.10 8.33 -4.45
CA LEU A 448 14.03 9.34 -4.32
C LEU A 448 13.99 10.27 -5.53
N VAL A 449 15.15 10.74 -5.99
CA VAL A 449 15.25 11.60 -7.19
C VAL A 449 14.66 10.90 -8.42
N ASN A 450 15.03 9.63 -8.62
CA ASN A 450 14.52 8.83 -9.74
C ASN A 450 13.00 8.60 -9.64
N GLY A 451 12.44 8.60 -8.43
CA GLY A 451 11.01 8.45 -8.16
C GLY A 451 10.25 9.79 -8.07
N GLY A 452 10.93 10.94 -8.15
CA GLY A 452 10.31 12.26 -7.94
C GLY A 452 9.82 12.48 -6.50
N LYS A 453 10.47 11.84 -5.52
CA LYS A 453 10.11 11.85 -4.08
C LYS A 453 11.13 12.53 -3.18
N GLU A 454 12.15 13.15 -3.76
CA GLU A 454 13.24 13.82 -3.03
C GLU A 454 12.79 15.03 -2.22
N LEU A 455 11.57 15.49 -2.41
CA LEU A 455 10.95 16.58 -1.66
C LEU A 455 9.86 16.10 -0.69
N SER A 456 9.66 14.79 -0.54
CA SER A 456 8.64 14.22 0.34
C SER A 456 9.17 13.99 1.76
N TYR A 457 8.56 14.62 2.76
CA TYR A 457 8.86 14.39 4.18
C TYR A 457 8.60 12.96 4.66
N ASP A 458 7.82 12.18 3.92
CA ASP A 458 7.57 10.77 4.25
C ASP A 458 8.75 9.86 3.87
N CYS A 459 9.65 10.34 3.01
CA CYS A 459 10.77 9.55 2.47
C CYS A 459 12.13 9.99 3.00
N ILE A 460 12.34 11.32 3.13
CA ILE A 460 13.67 11.93 3.32
C ILE A 460 14.35 11.48 4.60
N SER A 461 13.62 11.32 5.70
CA SER A 461 14.18 10.98 7.02
C SER A 461 14.98 9.67 7.01
N CYS A 462 14.61 8.71 6.16
CA CYS A 462 15.34 7.45 5.98
C CYS A 462 16.40 7.52 4.87
N HIS A 463 16.43 8.59 4.07
CA HIS A 463 17.29 8.70 2.89
C HIS A 463 18.33 9.82 2.98
N ALA A 464 18.49 10.44 4.16
CA ALA A 464 19.47 11.48 4.44
C ALA A 464 20.01 11.34 5.86
N VAL A 465 21.17 11.95 6.12
CA VAL A 465 21.81 11.93 7.45
C VAL A 465 21.11 12.94 8.36
N ALA A 466 20.65 12.52 9.53
CA ALA A 466 20.15 13.35 10.62
C ALA A 466 19.18 14.46 10.14
N PHE A 467 18.13 14.06 9.42
CA PHE A 467 17.18 14.99 8.82
C PHE A 467 16.43 15.79 9.90
N ASP A 468 16.49 17.14 9.78
CA ASP A 468 15.94 18.13 10.72
C ASP A 468 16.49 18.03 12.17
N GLU A 469 17.64 17.35 12.36
CA GLU A 469 18.39 17.35 13.62
C GLU A 469 19.42 18.48 13.68
N PRO A 470 19.87 18.89 14.88
CA PRO A 470 20.91 19.92 15.03
C PRO A 470 22.22 19.58 14.30
N GLY A 471 22.60 20.42 13.36
CA GLY A 471 23.79 20.22 12.50
C GLY A 471 23.63 19.14 11.43
N GLY A 472 22.44 18.56 11.29
CA GLY A 472 22.10 17.57 10.29
C GLY A 472 21.59 18.16 8.98
N SER A 473 20.98 17.30 8.14
CA SER A 473 20.40 17.70 6.86
C SER A 473 19.06 18.40 7.04
N SER A 474 18.70 19.22 6.06
CA SER A 474 17.37 19.81 5.91
C SER A 474 16.95 19.71 4.45
N LEU A 475 15.66 19.88 4.17
CA LEU A 475 15.17 19.86 2.79
C LEU A 475 15.94 20.89 1.93
N ARG A 476 16.20 22.08 2.45
CA ARG A 476 16.95 23.13 1.73
C ARG A 476 18.39 22.72 1.43
N SER A 477 19.10 22.13 2.39
CA SER A 477 20.49 21.70 2.20
C SER A 477 20.59 20.54 1.21
N LEU A 478 19.69 19.57 1.29
CA LEU A 478 19.66 18.41 0.39
C LEU A 478 19.41 18.83 -1.07
N ILE A 479 18.48 19.76 -1.29
CA ILE A 479 18.19 20.27 -2.64
C ILE A 479 19.28 21.20 -3.15
N ALA A 480 19.92 21.98 -2.30
CA ALA A 480 21.09 22.76 -2.69
C ALA A 480 22.19 21.83 -3.24
N TRP A 481 22.49 20.71 -2.55
CA TRP A 481 23.41 19.69 -3.05
C TRP A 481 22.94 19.00 -4.33
N GLN A 482 21.66 18.71 -4.45
CA GLN A 482 21.08 18.05 -5.64
C GLN A 482 21.21 18.89 -6.90
N ARG A 483 21.16 20.22 -6.78
CA ARG A 483 21.23 21.17 -7.92
C ARG A 483 22.65 21.52 -8.33
N LEU A 484 23.66 21.11 -7.58
CA LEU A 484 25.04 21.40 -7.93
C LEU A 484 25.52 20.52 -9.09
N THR A 485 26.33 21.10 -9.94
CA THR A 485 27.13 20.32 -10.90
C THR A 485 28.23 19.55 -10.14
N PRO A 486 28.80 18.47 -10.71
CA PRO A 486 29.76 17.60 -10.01
C PRO A 486 30.95 18.29 -9.38
N ASN A 487 31.33 19.50 -9.83
CA ASN A 487 32.50 20.25 -9.35
C ASN A 487 32.15 21.41 -8.41
N GLN A 488 30.88 21.58 -8.03
CA GLN A 488 30.43 22.62 -7.14
C GLN A 488 30.18 22.06 -5.74
N THR A 489 30.64 22.78 -4.72
CA THR A 489 30.35 22.46 -3.31
C THR A 489 29.72 23.68 -2.66
N PRO A 490 28.56 23.59 -2.01
CA PRO A 490 28.01 24.69 -1.26
C PRO A 490 28.98 25.11 -0.18
N PRO A 491 29.33 26.41 -0.07
CA PRO A 491 30.22 26.85 0.99
C PRO A 491 29.70 26.49 2.37
N GLY A 492 30.50 25.78 3.16
CA GLY A 492 30.27 25.55 4.59
C GLY A 492 29.18 24.52 4.94
N GLN A 493 28.63 23.75 3.98
CA GLN A 493 27.65 22.69 4.27
C GLN A 493 28.12 21.32 3.76
N PRO A 494 28.10 20.25 4.61
CA PRO A 494 28.43 18.91 4.17
C PRO A 494 27.34 18.34 3.25
N ASP A 495 27.73 17.39 2.37
CA ASP A 495 26.76 16.57 1.64
C ASP A 495 26.25 15.48 2.58
N LEU A 496 24.98 15.61 2.99
CA LEU A 496 24.31 14.69 3.92
C LEU A 496 23.22 13.87 3.22
N ARG A 497 23.22 13.83 1.87
CA ARG A 497 22.35 12.94 1.10
C ARG A 497 22.78 11.49 1.30
N HIS A 498 21.86 10.56 1.14
CA HIS A 498 22.06 9.11 1.33
C HIS A 498 22.16 8.67 2.80
N VAL A 499 22.21 7.38 3.02
CA VAL A 499 22.51 6.77 4.32
C VAL A 499 24.04 6.60 4.40
N GLN A 500 24.69 7.50 5.15
CA GLN A 500 26.15 7.55 5.25
C GLN A 500 26.66 6.98 6.58
N CYS A 501 27.98 7.01 6.78
CA CYS A 501 28.65 6.51 7.98
C CYS A 501 28.01 7.06 9.27
N GLU A 502 27.75 8.36 9.30
CA GLU A 502 27.22 9.06 10.49
C GLU A 502 25.75 8.72 10.80
N THR A 503 24.99 8.17 9.84
CA THR A 503 23.64 7.66 10.13
C THR A 503 23.68 6.52 11.14
N CYS A 504 24.71 5.68 11.07
CA CYS A 504 24.91 4.55 11.98
C CYS A 504 25.85 4.89 13.14
N HIS A 505 26.91 5.65 12.87
CA HIS A 505 28.00 5.88 13.81
C HIS A 505 27.88 7.19 14.63
N GLY A 506 26.91 8.06 14.30
CA GLY A 506 26.71 9.36 14.94
C GLY A 506 27.60 10.46 14.37
N PRO A 507 27.49 11.72 14.90
CA PRO A 507 28.18 12.89 14.36
C PRO A 507 29.71 12.81 14.50
N GLY A 508 30.42 12.96 13.39
CA GLY A 508 31.86 12.67 13.27
C GLY A 508 32.81 13.84 13.43
N SER A 509 32.34 15.08 13.58
CA SER A 509 33.24 16.26 13.56
C SER A 509 34.35 16.22 14.60
N ALA A 510 34.06 15.80 15.83
CA ALA A 510 35.07 15.69 16.89
C ALA A 510 36.08 14.57 16.61
N HIS A 511 35.61 13.46 16.02
CA HIS A 511 36.47 12.35 15.61
C HIS A 511 37.41 12.78 14.48
N VAL A 512 36.90 13.43 13.44
CA VAL A 512 37.72 13.94 12.32
C VAL A 512 38.77 14.95 12.80
N ALA A 513 38.40 15.81 13.75
CA ALA A 513 39.35 16.83 14.30
C ALA A 513 40.47 16.21 15.14
N ALA A 514 40.19 15.15 15.91
CA ALA A 514 41.19 14.52 16.79
C ALA A 514 40.87 13.04 17.03
N PRO A 515 41.14 12.15 16.07
CA PRO A 515 40.67 10.74 16.11
C PRO A 515 41.16 9.95 17.33
N SER A 516 42.40 10.18 17.76
CA SER A 516 43.01 9.51 18.92
C SER A 516 42.38 9.90 20.26
N LYS A 517 41.80 11.13 20.33
CA LYS A 517 41.19 11.67 21.56
C LYS A 517 39.67 11.48 21.58
N ASN A 518 39.04 11.47 20.42
CA ASN A 518 37.60 11.42 20.26
C ASN A 518 37.23 10.22 19.38
N PRO A 519 36.94 9.05 19.95
CA PRO A 519 36.44 7.93 19.17
C PRO A 519 35.10 8.30 18.53
N ILE A 520 34.74 7.63 17.43
CA ILE A 520 33.41 7.79 16.83
C ILE A 520 32.33 7.40 17.87
N PRO A 521 31.21 8.15 18.00
CA PRO A 521 30.24 7.95 19.08
C PRO A 521 29.71 6.52 19.18
N VAL A 522 29.41 5.89 18.07
CA VAL A 522 28.91 4.51 18.01
C VAL A 522 29.83 3.66 17.14
N ARG A 523 30.77 2.94 17.75
CA ARG A 523 31.71 2.09 17.00
C ARG A 523 31.05 0.87 16.38
N GLN A 524 30.10 0.26 17.09
CA GLN A 524 29.36 -0.92 16.65
C GLN A 524 27.86 -0.66 16.81
N PRO A 525 27.19 -0.18 15.77
CA PRO A 525 25.74 0.00 15.79
C PRO A 525 25.02 -1.32 16.08
N ASP A 526 23.96 -1.25 16.86
CA ASP A 526 23.07 -2.36 17.19
C ASP A 526 21.89 -2.45 16.22
N ARG A 527 21.02 -3.44 16.48
CA ARG A 527 19.81 -3.67 15.71
C ARG A 527 18.84 -2.48 15.75
N ASP A 528 18.73 -1.83 16.91
CA ASP A 528 17.72 -0.77 17.10
C ASP A 528 18.04 0.44 16.23
N ARG A 529 19.32 0.70 15.95
CA ARG A 529 19.72 1.73 14.99
C ARG A 529 19.21 1.45 13.57
N CYS A 530 19.14 0.20 13.16
CA CYS A 530 18.58 -0.18 11.86
C CYS A 530 17.05 -0.04 11.83
N LEU A 531 16.38 -0.35 12.95
CA LEU A 531 14.92 -0.33 13.05
C LEU A 531 14.32 1.08 12.95
N VAL A 532 15.13 2.14 13.06
CA VAL A 532 14.69 3.53 12.78
C VAL A 532 14.14 3.65 11.35
N CYS A 533 14.74 2.94 10.38
CA CYS A 533 14.35 2.97 8.98
C CYS A 533 13.75 1.63 8.50
N HIS A 534 14.27 0.50 9.00
CA HIS A 534 13.86 -0.84 8.59
C HIS A 534 12.71 -1.37 9.45
N THR A 535 11.53 -0.73 9.36
CA THR A 535 10.29 -1.20 9.97
C THR A 535 9.59 -2.21 9.04
N LYS A 536 8.57 -2.92 9.53
CA LYS A 536 7.76 -3.84 8.71
C LYS A 536 7.12 -3.13 7.51
N ASP A 537 6.71 -1.87 7.69
CA ASP A 537 6.03 -1.09 6.65
C ASP A 537 6.99 -0.60 5.55
N HIS A 538 8.30 -0.51 5.86
CA HIS A 538 9.31 0.02 4.94
C HIS A 538 10.37 -1.02 4.54
N SER A 539 10.41 -2.20 5.20
CA SER A 539 11.41 -3.24 4.92
C SER A 539 10.89 -4.61 5.39
N ASP A 540 9.91 -5.14 4.67
CA ASP A 540 9.20 -6.39 4.99
C ASP A 540 10.11 -7.63 5.04
N THR A 541 11.29 -7.57 4.42
CA THR A 541 12.29 -8.65 4.44
C THR A 541 13.43 -8.40 5.42
N PHE A 542 13.32 -7.34 6.26
CA PHE A 542 14.38 -7.04 7.21
C PHE A 542 14.57 -8.15 8.22
N ASP A 543 15.79 -8.70 8.21
CA ASP A 543 16.31 -9.57 9.25
C ASP A 543 17.73 -9.10 9.59
N TRP A 544 18.03 -8.99 10.89
CA TRP A 544 19.25 -8.37 11.39
C TRP A 544 20.53 -8.97 10.80
N LEU A 545 20.71 -10.28 10.90
CA LEU A 545 21.95 -10.93 10.44
C LEU A 545 22.12 -10.90 8.92
N PRO A 546 21.12 -11.20 8.11
CA PRO A 546 21.18 -11.02 6.67
C PRO A 546 21.55 -9.60 6.22
N TYR A 547 20.88 -8.58 6.78
CA TYR A 547 21.13 -7.19 6.40
C TYR A 547 22.49 -6.68 6.90
N LEU A 548 22.96 -7.16 8.04
CA LEU A 548 24.28 -6.87 8.54
C LEU A 548 25.38 -7.40 7.58
N ARG A 549 25.15 -8.55 6.90
CA ARG A 549 26.07 -9.07 5.89
C ARG A 549 26.20 -8.17 4.65
N ASP A 550 25.17 -7.38 4.32
CA ASP A 550 25.25 -6.44 3.20
C ASP A 550 26.08 -5.20 3.51
N ILE A 551 26.17 -4.82 4.79
CA ILE A 551 26.89 -3.60 5.20
C ILE A 551 28.26 -3.86 5.84
N LEU A 552 28.63 -5.11 6.07
CA LEU A 552 29.95 -5.51 6.53
C LEU A 552 30.79 -6.08 5.37
N GLY A 553 32.03 -5.63 5.22
CA GLY A 553 32.91 -6.05 4.14
C GLY A 553 34.34 -5.54 4.28
N PRO A 554 35.14 -5.54 3.20
CA PRO A 554 36.52 -5.05 3.21
C PRO A 554 36.60 -3.63 3.80
N GLY A 555 37.55 -3.42 4.71
CA GLY A 555 37.74 -2.15 5.43
C GLY A 555 36.62 -1.78 6.41
N HIS A 556 35.48 -2.48 6.36
CA HIS A 556 34.30 -2.18 7.19
C HIS A 556 33.77 -3.44 7.87
N GLY A 557 34.51 -3.97 8.84
CA GLY A 557 34.07 -5.09 9.66
C GLY A 557 34.11 -6.46 8.98
N ALA A 558 35.07 -6.70 8.08
CA ALA A 558 35.24 -7.96 7.38
C ALA A 558 35.39 -9.16 8.33
N GLU A 559 36.14 -9.02 9.43
CA GLU A 559 36.31 -10.06 10.46
C GLU A 559 34.97 -10.38 11.14
N ARG A 560 34.19 -9.34 11.48
CA ARG A 560 32.86 -9.51 12.07
C ARG A 560 31.94 -10.21 11.08
N ARG A 561 32.00 -9.86 9.79
CA ARG A 561 31.24 -10.57 8.75
C ARG A 561 31.59 -12.06 8.71
N ALA A 562 32.87 -12.36 8.74
CA ALA A 562 33.37 -13.76 8.72
C ALA A 562 32.95 -14.57 9.98
N SER A 563 32.76 -13.91 11.13
CA SER A 563 32.30 -14.54 12.37
C SER A 563 30.77 -14.75 12.43
N LEU A 564 29.98 -14.18 11.50
CA LEU A 564 28.55 -14.38 11.49
C LEU A 564 28.19 -15.83 11.11
N PRO A 565 27.13 -16.41 11.68
CA PRO A 565 26.62 -17.72 11.25
C PRO A 565 26.38 -17.74 9.73
N PRO A 566 26.56 -18.86 9.03
CA PRO A 566 26.22 -18.98 7.61
C PRO A 566 24.75 -18.59 7.35
N GLY A 567 24.48 -17.99 6.21
CA GLY A 567 23.12 -17.62 5.84
C GLY A 567 23.06 -16.58 4.71
N PRO A 568 21.86 -16.25 4.22
CA PRO A 568 21.67 -15.32 3.13
C PRO A 568 22.03 -13.86 3.54
N THR A 569 22.25 -13.02 2.54
CA THR A 569 22.29 -11.57 2.68
C THR A 569 20.88 -10.98 2.65
N GLY A 570 20.70 -9.75 3.08
CA GLY A 570 19.43 -9.02 2.96
C GLY A 570 18.99 -8.84 1.50
N HIS A 571 19.98 -8.60 0.61
CA HIS A 571 19.73 -8.52 -0.82
C HIS A 571 19.16 -9.84 -1.40
N GLU A 572 19.71 -10.98 -0.98
CA GLU A 572 19.21 -12.30 -1.38
C GLU A 572 17.80 -12.56 -0.83
N LEU A 573 17.52 -12.22 0.42
CA LEU A 573 16.18 -12.33 1.00
C LEU A 573 15.17 -11.50 0.21
N ARG A 574 15.49 -10.24 -0.08
CA ARG A 574 14.62 -9.37 -0.86
C ARG A 574 14.41 -9.91 -2.29
N SER A 575 15.47 -10.39 -2.93
CA SER A 575 15.39 -10.98 -4.27
C SER A 575 14.54 -12.25 -4.28
N ALA A 576 14.66 -13.09 -3.27
CA ALA A 576 13.83 -14.29 -3.11
C ALA A 576 12.35 -13.93 -2.90
N ALA A 577 12.05 -12.92 -2.05
CA ALA A 577 10.69 -12.45 -1.83
C ALA A 577 10.07 -11.90 -3.12
N LEU A 578 10.80 -11.11 -3.90
CA LEU A 578 10.35 -10.61 -5.20
C LEU A 578 10.05 -11.73 -6.19
N LYS A 579 10.93 -12.76 -6.27
CA LYS A 579 10.72 -13.93 -7.14
C LYS A 579 9.50 -14.77 -6.71
N LYS A 580 9.35 -15.01 -5.40
CA LYS A 580 8.22 -15.77 -4.87
C LYS A 580 6.89 -15.11 -5.23
N ARG A 581 6.81 -13.79 -5.12
CA ARG A 581 5.59 -13.03 -5.44
C ARG A 581 5.31 -12.96 -6.94
N ALA A 582 6.33 -12.85 -7.77
CA ALA A 582 6.17 -12.94 -9.23
C ALA A 582 5.63 -14.32 -9.66
N ALA A 583 6.00 -15.39 -8.96
CA ALA A 583 5.51 -16.74 -9.23
C ALA A 583 4.09 -16.99 -8.70
N SER A 584 3.67 -16.31 -7.62
CA SER A 584 2.32 -16.45 -7.05
C SER A 584 1.25 -15.62 -7.75
N GLY A 585 1.62 -14.82 -8.77
CA GLY A 585 0.66 -14.00 -9.53
C GLY A 585 0.03 -12.85 -8.72
N HIS A 586 0.65 -12.48 -7.58
CA HIS A 586 0.20 -11.39 -6.70
C HIS A 586 0.89 -10.09 -7.05
#